data_fc790641a7dcd558e3cdac7b24483164
#
_entry.id   fc790641a7dcd558e3cdac7b24483164
#
_cell.length_a   1.000
_cell.length_b   1.000
_cell.length_c   1.000
_cell.angle_alpha   90.00
_cell.angle_beta   90.00
_cell.angle_gamma   90.00
#
_symmetry.space_group_name_H-M   'P 1'
#
loop_
_entity.id
_entity.type
_entity.pdbx_description
1 polymer ?
#
loop_
_entity_poly.entity_id
_entity_poly.type
_entity_poly.pdbx_seq_one_letter_code
_entity_poly.pdbx_strand_id
1 'polypeptide(L)'
;MIDAVIDIGSKTIRLSVYKVIGDEVKNLFNEKSSASLASFIEKGMMNEHGIQKLINTLKEFKNLISNFEDISKTYAIATASIRNSCNRREIIERVRTEVGIDIELISGEEEAKLSFLGSGIDSQSGILTDIGGGSSEIVVFEQGKVVKTSSLNIGSLVAFDNFARGLFITKDEKKLLEDDIKLMIASNNLNRVQHDLVCAVGGSARACLKLYNEYYDKEAGNVIITMDGLKNLINTLINMENRAKMKLILKVKADRIHTLIPGMIILYRIAKYFYADIIRVSMTGIREGFVYNKILERG
;
A
#
# COMPACT_ATOMS: atom_id res chain seq x y z
N MET A 1 -14.57 15.10 17.92
CA MET A 1 -14.99 13.71 17.63
C MET A 1 -13.74 12.84 17.58
N ILE A 2 -13.78 11.62 18.12
CA ILE A 2 -12.65 10.67 18.04
C ILE A 2 -13.19 9.41 17.34
N ASP A 3 -12.55 9.03 16.23
CA ASP A 3 -12.96 7.89 15.42
C ASP A 3 -11.81 6.92 15.19
N ALA A 4 -12.14 5.64 15.08
CA ALA A 4 -11.19 4.58 14.74
C ALA A 4 -11.39 4.13 13.30
N VAL A 5 -10.29 3.98 12.56
CA VAL A 5 -10.28 3.44 11.20
C VAL A 5 -9.38 2.20 11.15
N ILE A 6 -9.96 1.08 10.76
CA ILE A 6 -9.25 -0.18 10.52
C ILE A 6 -9.11 -0.35 9.01
N ASP A 7 -7.87 -0.39 8.54
CA ASP A 7 -7.50 -0.64 7.14
C ASP A 7 -7.02 -2.10 7.00
N ILE A 8 -7.82 -2.93 6.31
CA ILE A 8 -7.55 -4.36 6.11
C ILE A 8 -6.90 -4.54 4.73
N GLY A 9 -5.58 -4.41 4.71
CA GLY A 9 -4.79 -4.62 3.51
C GLY A 9 -4.28 -6.06 3.34
N SER A 10 -3.74 -6.36 2.18
CA SER A 10 -3.25 -7.69 1.81
C SER A 10 -2.05 -8.16 2.63
N LYS A 11 -1.16 -7.25 3.02
CA LYS A 11 0.02 -7.56 3.85
C LYS A 11 -0.16 -7.18 5.32
N THR A 12 -0.83 -6.06 5.58
CA THR A 12 -0.96 -5.50 6.92
C THR A 12 -2.38 -5.08 7.21
N ILE A 13 -2.83 -5.32 8.43
CA ILE A 13 -4.04 -4.72 8.99
C ILE A 13 -3.58 -3.59 9.92
N ARG A 14 -4.21 -2.42 9.83
CA ARG A 14 -3.83 -1.25 10.60
C ARG A 14 -5.03 -0.65 11.31
N LEU A 15 -4.87 -0.35 12.58
CA LEU A 15 -5.79 0.48 13.35
C LEU A 15 -5.19 1.88 13.46
N SER A 16 -5.98 2.90 13.21
CA SER A 16 -5.63 4.30 13.48
C SER A 16 -6.77 4.98 14.20
N VAL A 17 -6.46 5.75 15.22
CA VAL A 17 -7.42 6.56 15.97
C VAL A 17 -7.13 8.02 15.67
N TYR A 18 -8.16 8.74 15.23
CA TYR A 18 -8.08 10.13 14.82
C TYR A 18 -8.98 11.01 15.71
N LYS A 19 -8.46 12.16 16.11
CA LYS A 19 -9.24 13.25 16.69
C LYS A 19 -9.52 14.29 15.60
N VAL A 20 -10.81 14.59 15.40
CA VAL A 20 -11.28 15.57 14.42
C VAL A 20 -11.87 16.76 15.15
N ILE A 21 -11.34 17.96 14.89
CA ILE A 21 -11.76 19.23 15.45
C ILE A 21 -11.93 20.23 14.31
N GLY A 22 -13.20 20.50 13.92
CA GLY A 22 -13.47 21.24 12.69
C GLY A 22 -12.83 20.51 11.49
N ASP A 23 -11.99 21.22 10.77
CA ASP A 23 -11.26 20.68 9.60
C ASP A 23 -9.91 20.05 9.96
N GLU A 24 -9.49 20.10 11.20
CA GLU A 24 -8.22 19.55 11.64
C GLU A 24 -8.33 18.08 12.00
N VAL A 25 -7.48 17.25 11.40
CA VAL A 25 -7.39 15.81 11.65
C VAL A 25 -6.06 15.51 12.33
N LYS A 26 -6.12 15.03 13.57
CA LYS A 26 -4.95 14.63 14.34
C LYS A 26 -4.95 13.13 14.56
N ASN A 27 -3.92 12.45 14.09
CA ASN A 27 -3.71 11.04 14.43
C ASN A 27 -3.24 10.93 15.88
N LEU A 28 -3.98 10.17 16.71
CA LEU A 28 -3.67 9.97 18.12
C LEU A 28 -2.93 8.65 18.37
N PHE A 29 -3.28 7.61 17.60
CA PHE A 29 -2.78 6.26 17.83
C PHE A 29 -2.72 5.48 16.52
N ASN A 30 -1.69 4.65 16.38
CA ASN A 30 -1.56 3.70 15.28
C ASN A 30 -1.07 2.36 15.81
N GLU A 31 -1.77 1.29 15.42
CA GLU A 31 -1.33 -0.08 15.62
C GLU A 31 -1.27 -0.81 14.29
N LYS A 32 -0.36 -1.77 14.15
CA LYS A 32 -0.10 -2.49 12.93
C LYS A 32 0.10 -3.97 13.20
N SER A 33 -0.69 -4.82 12.54
CA SER A 33 -0.48 -6.27 12.48
C SER A 33 0.00 -6.70 11.09
N SER A 34 1.08 -7.48 11.03
CA SER A 34 1.58 -8.09 9.79
C SER A 34 0.81 -9.40 9.53
N ALA A 35 -0.38 -9.28 8.94
CA ALA A 35 -1.28 -10.42 8.73
C ALA A 35 -0.95 -11.23 7.47
N SER A 36 -0.36 -10.64 6.43
CA SER A 36 -0.04 -11.27 5.13
C SER A 36 -1.22 -12.05 4.54
N LEU A 37 -2.43 -11.46 4.56
CA LEU A 37 -3.67 -12.13 4.16
C LEU A 37 -3.62 -12.67 2.72
N ALA A 38 -2.89 -12.01 1.81
CA ALA A 38 -2.75 -12.46 0.43
C ALA A 38 -2.09 -13.83 0.32
N SER A 39 -1.17 -14.19 1.22
CA SER A 39 -0.50 -15.50 1.22
C SER A 39 -1.40 -16.64 1.68
N PHE A 40 -2.60 -16.36 2.17
CA PHE A 40 -3.61 -17.36 2.53
C PHE A 40 -4.68 -17.55 1.45
N ILE A 41 -4.49 -16.94 0.27
CA ILE A 41 -5.43 -17.10 -0.85
C ILE A 41 -4.99 -18.28 -1.72
N GLU A 42 -5.80 -19.33 -1.75
CA GLU A 42 -5.61 -20.53 -2.53
C GLU A 42 -6.78 -20.68 -3.52
N LYS A 43 -6.48 -20.86 -4.79
CA LYS A 43 -7.51 -20.98 -5.86
C LYS A 43 -8.57 -19.87 -5.82
N GLY A 44 -8.15 -18.65 -5.48
CA GLY A 44 -9.02 -17.48 -5.40
C GLY A 44 -9.88 -17.38 -4.13
N MET A 45 -9.69 -18.25 -3.13
CA MET A 45 -10.40 -18.22 -1.84
C MET A 45 -9.40 -18.06 -0.70
N MET A 46 -9.74 -17.25 0.29
CA MET A 46 -8.97 -17.22 1.54
C MET A 46 -9.25 -18.48 2.34
N ASN A 47 -8.19 -19.20 2.71
CA ASN A 47 -8.31 -20.41 3.50
C ASN A 47 -8.66 -20.11 4.97
N GLU A 48 -9.03 -21.14 5.73
CA GLU A 48 -9.47 -20.99 7.13
C GLU A 48 -8.43 -20.33 8.02
N HIS A 49 -7.13 -20.60 7.80
CA HIS A 49 -6.06 -19.96 8.57
C HIS A 49 -6.00 -18.44 8.34
N GLY A 50 -6.21 -18.01 7.11
CA GLY A 50 -6.28 -16.59 6.78
C GLY A 50 -7.48 -15.88 7.39
N ILE A 51 -8.67 -16.53 7.36
CA ILE A 51 -9.89 -16.02 7.97
C ILE A 51 -9.71 -15.90 9.49
N GLN A 52 -9.19 -16.94 10.14
CA GLN A 52 -8.96 -16.95 11.58
C GLN A 52 -7.92 -15.90 11.99
N LYS A 53 -6.85 -15.71 11.18
CA LYS A 53 -5.85 -14.67 11.41
C LYS A 53 -6.47 -13.28 11.37
N LEU A 54 -7.34 -13.02 10.39
CA LEU A 54 -8.10 -11.77 10.28
C LEU A 54 -8.97 -11.55 11.53
N ILE A 55 -9.79 -12.53 11.89
CA ILE A 55 -10.70 -12.45 13.03
C ILE A 55 -9.93 -12.18 14.34
N ASN A 56 -8.85 -12.91 14.59
CA ASN A 56 -8.03 -12.71 15.79
C ASN A 56 -7.43 -11.31 15.85
N THR A 57 -6.88 -10.82 14.72
CA THR A 57 -6.33 -9.46 14.65
C THR A 57 -7.41 -8.41 14.90
N LEU A 58 -8.60 -8.58 14.35
CA LEU A 58 -9.71 -7.64 14.59
C LEU A 58 -10.24 -7.67 16.02
N LYS A 59 -10.25 -8.84 16.68
CA LYS A 59 -10.55 -8.97 18.11
C LYS A 59 -9.53 -8.22 18.97
N GLU A 60 -8.22 -8.36 18.66
CA GLU A 60 -7.15 -7.60 19.32
C GLU A 60 -7.35 -6.08 19.13
N PHE A 61 -7.65 -5.62 17.93
CA PHE A 61 -7.91 -4.21 17.66
C PHE A 61 -9.17 -3.71 18.37
N LYS A 62 -10.23 -4.50 18.41
CA LYS A 62 -11.44 -4.15 19.16
C LYS A 62 -11.15 -3.98 20.66
N ASN A 63 -10.32 -4.84 21.24
CA ASN A 63 -9.88 -4.70 22.63
C ASN A 63 -9.02 -3.45 22.84
N LEU A 64 -8.16 -3.08 21.87
CA LEU A 64 -7.41 -1.83 21.96
C LEU A 64 -8.33 -0.61 21.89
N ILE A 65 -9.31 -0.62 20.98
CA ILE A 65 -10.30 0.45 20.82
C ILE A 65 -11.13 0.63 22.09
N SER A 66 -11.49 -0.45 22.80
CA SER A 66 -12.30 -0.39 24.03
C SER A 66 -11.59 0.31 25.20
N ASN A 67 -10.27 0.55 25.13
CA ASN A 67 -9.55 1.34 26.12
C ASN A 67 -9.65 2.87 25.90
N PHE A 68 -10.24 3.29 24.78
CA PHE A 68 -10.51 4.71 24.52
C PHE A 68 -11.95 5.02 24.91
N GLU A 69 -12.15 5.87 25.92
CA GLU A 69 -13.48 6.17 26.46
C GLU A 69 -14.40 6.91 25.48
N ASP A 70 -13.83 7.67 24.53
CA ASP A 70 -14.54 8.64 23.68
C ASP A 70 -14.59 8.26 22.18
N ILE A 71 -14.43 6.99 21.82
CA ILE A 71 -14.57 6.59 20.41
C ILE A 71 -16.02 6.74 19.97
N SER A 72 -16.28 7.66 19.04
CA SER A 72 -17.62 7.91 18.48
C SER A 72 -18.04 6.81 17.52
N LYS A 73 -17.10 6.40 16.64
CA LYS A 73 -17.36 5.36 15.63
C LYS A 73 -16.09 4.61 15.24
N THR A 74 -16.27 3.34 14.91
CA THR A 74 -15.23 2.49 14.32
C THR A 74 -15.63 2.14 12.89
N TYR A 75 -14.73 2.42 11.95
CA TYR A 75 -14.85 2.06 10.54
C TYR A 75 -13.84 0.95 10.23
N ALA A 76 -14.23 -0.03 9.44
CA ALA A 76 -13.33 -1.04 8.90
C ALA A 76 -13.47 -1.09 7.38
N ILE A 77 -12.38 -0.83 6.69
CA ILE A 77 -12.30 -0.88 5.23
C ILE A 77 -11.42 -2.05 4.80
N ALA A 78 -11.81 -2.74 3.75
CA ALA A 78 -11.03 -3.83 3.19
C ALA A 78 -10.77 -3.65 1.70
N THR A 79 -9.54 -3.97 1.31
CA THR A 79 -9.02 -3.79 -0.04
C THR A 79 -8.77 -5.13 -0.75
N ALA A 80 -7.80 -5.24 -1.61
CA ALA A 80 -7.59 -6.30 -2.59
C ALA A 80 -7.72 -7.73 -2.07
N SER A 81 -7.17 -8.07 -0.90
CA SER A 81 -7.17 -9.46 -0.42
C SER A 81 -8.55 -10.01 -0.11
N ILE A 82 -9.45 -9.17 0.45
CA ILE A 82 -10.84 -9.58 0.70
C ILE A 82 -11.69 -9.30 -0.54
N ARG A 83 -11.54 -8.13 -1.16
CA ARG A 83 -12.27 -7.72 -2.36
C ARG A 83 -12.22 -8.78 -3.47
N ASN A 84 -11.03 -9.33 -3.71
CA ASN A 84 -10.81 -10.28 -4.81
C ASN A 84 -11.04 -11.75 -4.41
N SER A 85 -11.30 -12.05 -3.13
CA SER A 85 -11.60 -13.41 -2.70
C SER A 85 -12.99 -13.87 -3.15
N CYS A 86 -13.06 -15.09 -3.69
CA CYS A 86 -14.33 -15.69 -4.11
C CYS A 86 -15.28 -15.89 -2.91
N ASN A 87 -14.73 -16.17 -1.73
CA ASN A 87 -15.49 -16.34 -0.48
C ASN A 87 -15.61 -15.05 0.37
N ARG A 88 -15.49 -13.87 -0.24
CA ARG A 88 -15.56 -12.59 0.48
C ARG A 88 -16.82 -12.39 1.31
N ARG A 89 -17.97 -12.93 0.86
CA ARG A 89 -19.23 -12.84 1.61
C ARG A 89 -19.15 -13.61 2.93
N GLU A 90 -18.62 -14.81 2.90
CA GLU A 90 -18.36 -15.65 4.08
C GLU A 90 -17.42 -14.94 5.06
N ILE A 91 -16.31 -14.38 4.57
CA ILE A 91 -15.31 -13.65 5.38
C ILE A 91 -15.98 -12.48 6.12
N ILE A 92 -16.76 -11.66 5.41
CA ILE A 92 -17.43 -10.48 5.99
C ILE A 92 -18.46 -10.91 7.04
N GLU A 93 -19.28 -11.93 6.74
CA GLU A 93 -20.29 -12.41 7.67
C GLU A 93 -19.67 -13.02 8.93
N ARG A 94 -18.59 -13.76 8.80
CA ARG A 94 -17.85 -14.28 9.96
C ARG A 94 -17.26 -13.17 10.81
N VAL A 95 -16.64 -12.16 10.22
CA VAL A 95 -16.13 -11.01 10.98
C VAL A 95 -17.25 -10.28 11.69
N ARG A 96 -18.39 -10.06 11.03
CA ARG A 96 -19.56 -9.45 11.65
C ARG A 96 -20.07 -10.27 12.85
N THR A 97 -20.20 -11.57 12.67
CA THR A 97 -20.75 -12.47 13.71
C THR A 97 -19.78 -12.68 14.87
N GLU A 98 -18.49 -12.94 14.57
CA GLU A 98 -17.50 -13.32 15.59
C GLU A 98 -16.81 -12.14 16.27
N VAL A 99 -16.78 -10.95 15.61
CA VAL A 99 -16.10 -9.75 16.11
C VAL A 99 -17.08 -8.60 16.37
N GLY A 100 -18.19 -8.53 15.62
CA GLY A 100 -19.15 -7.43 15.67
C GLY A 100 -18.60 -6.17 14.99
N ILE A 101 -17.85 -6.32 13.90
CA ILE A 101 -17.34 -5.23 13.07
C ILE A 101 -17.88 -5.42 11.66
N ASP A 102 -18.52 -4.38 11.11
CA ASP A 102 -18.94 -4.33 9.72
C ASP A 102 -17.78 -3.88 8.83
N ILE A 103 -17.48 -4.66 7.79
CA ILE A 103 -16.42 -4.36 6.83
C ILE A 103 -17.04 -3.71 5.59
N GLU A 104 -16.56 -2.51 5.24
CA GLU A 104 -16.82 -1.84 3.97
C GLU A 104 -15.77 -2.30 2.93
N LEU A 105 -16.21 -2.94 1.85
CA LEU A 105 -15.31 -3.29 0.74
C LEU A 105 -15.12 -2.07 -0.15
N ILE A 106 -13.87 -1.68 -0.35
CA ILE A 106 -13.50 -0.57 -1.21
C ILE A 106 -13.06 -1.09 -2.57
N SER A 107 -13.63 -0.54 -3.65
CA SER A 107 -13.18 -0.81 -5.01
C SER A 107 -11.75 -0.28 -5.24
N GLY A 108 -11.04 -0.79 -6.25
CA GLY A 108 -9.72 -0.27 -6.60
C GLY A 108 -9.75 1.21 -7.02
N GLU A 109 -10.85 1.64 -7.61
CA GLU A 109 -11.07 3.05 -7.96
C GLU A 109 -11.26 3.94 -6.73
N GLU A 110 -12.05 3.50 -5.75
CA GLU A 110 -12.22 4.21 -4.48
C GLU A 110 -10.93 4.23 -3.67
N GLU A 111 -10.21 3.11 -3.62
CA GLU A 111 -8.90 3.01 -2.97
C GLU A 111 -7.91 4.03 -3.55
N ALA A 112 -7.88 4.15 -4.88
CA ALA A 112 -7.08 5.13 -5.60
C ALA A 112 -7.47 6.58 -5.26
N LYS A 113 -8.78 6.90 -5.28
CA LYS A 113 -9.30 8.24 -4.93
C LYS A 113 -9.01 8.60 -3.48
N LEU A 114 -9.20 7.67 -2.55
CA LEU A 114 -8.88 7.90 -1.14
C LEU A 114 -7.37 8.09 -0.92
N SER A 115 -6.53 7.30 -1.58
CA SER A 115 -5.08 7.48 -1.51
C SER A 115 -4.65 8.84 -2.07
N PHE A 116 -5.30 9.30 -3.14
CA PHE A 116 -5.05 10.64 -3.69
C PHE A 116 -5.46 11.74 -2.71
N LEU A 117 -6.70 11.70 -2.19
CA LEU A 117 -7.19 12.68 -1.22
C LEU A 117 -6.30 12.74 0.04
N GLY A 118 -5.89 11.57 0.54
CA GLY A 118 -5.02 11.46 1.72
C GLY A 118 -3.57 11.83 1.48
N SER A 119 -3.12 11.95 0.23
CA SER A 119 -1.72 12.27 -0.10
C SER A 119 -1.35 13.73 0.17
N GLY A 120 -2.37 14.62 0.28
CA GLY A 120 -2.17 16.06 0.43
C GLY A 120 -1.66 16.75 -0.83
N ILE A 121 -1.84 16.12 -2.02
CA ILE A 121 -1.55 16.76 -3.29
C ILE A 121 -2.72 17.68 -3.64
N ASP A 122 -2.41 18.93 -3.85
CA ASP A 122 -3.34 19.95 -4.33
C ASP A 122 -2.89 20.47 -5.70
N SER A 123 -3.66 21.25 -6.38
CA SER A 123 -3.42 22.07 -7.58
C SER A 123 -2.39 21.60 -8.64
N GLN A 124 -1.65 20.54 -8.43
CA GLN A 124 -0.64 20.00 -9.35
C GLN A 124 -1.25 19.00 -10.33
N SER A 125 -0.49 18.66 -11.37
CA SER A 125 -0.80 17.56 -12.30
C SER A 125 0.29 16.50 -12.22
N GLY A 126 -0.08 15.24 -12.36
CA GLY A 126 0.90 14.16 -12.26
C GLY A 126 0.27 12.78 -12.11
N ILE A 127 1.07 11.88 -11.59
CA ILE A 127 0.68 10.49 -11.28
C ILE A 127 0.82 10.25 -9.79
N LEU A 128 -0.22 9.66 -9.18
CA LEU A 128 -0.07 9.06 -7.86
C LEU A 128 -0.10 7.54 -8.00
N THR A 129 0.74 6.85 -7.25
CA THR A 129 0.70 5.39 -7.14
C THR A 129 0.73 4.94 -5.70
N ASP A 130 -0.16 3.99 -5.35
CA ASP A 130 -0.16 3.26 -4.07
C ASP A 130 0.19 1.79 -4.32
N ILE A 131 1.34 1.35 -3.82
CA ILE A 131 1.78 -0.03 -3.97
C ILE A 131 1.48 -0.77 -2.69
N GLY A 132 0.37 -1.49 -2.70
CA GLY A 132 -0.07 -2.36 -1.63
C GLY A 132 0.67 -3.71 -1.59
N GLY A 133 0.11 -4.65 -0.83
CA GLY A 133 0.58 -6.05 -0.83
C GLY A 133 0.00 -6.84 -2.00
N GLY A 134 -1.29 -6.65 -2.31
CA GLY A 134 -2.06 -7.41 -3.29
C GLY A 134 -2.30 -6.70 -4.61
N SER A 135 -2.35 -5.36 -4.60
CA SER A 135 -2.62 -4.53 -5.77
C SER A 135 -1.74 -3.30 -5.80
N SER A 136 -1.75 -2.60 -6.92
CA SER A 136 -1.11 -1.29 -7.08
C SER A 136 -2.07 -0.35 -7.82
N GLU A 137 -2.44 0.73 -7.15
CA GLU A 137 -3.34 1.74 -7.67
C GLU A 137 -2.55 2.82 -8.38
N ILE A 138 -3.09 3.33 -9.48
CA ILE A 138 -2.53 4.41 -10.28
C ILE A 138 -3.62 5.44 -10.48
N VAL A 139 -3.32 6.69 -10.15
CA VAL A 139 -4.19 7.87 -10.35
C VAL A 139 -3.48 8.82 -11.27
N VAL A 140 -4.13 9.17 -12.38
CA VAL A 140 -3.77 10.32 -13.20
C VAL A 140 -4.57 11.50 -12.69
N PHE A 141 -3.92 12.59 -12.34
CA PHE A 141 -4.57 13.80 -11.86
C PHE A 141 -4.07 15.04 -12.59
N GLU A 142 -4.97 15.97 -12.81
CA GLU A 142 -4.71 17.25 -13.47
C GLU A 142 -5.33 18.37 -12.64
N GLN A 143 -4.54 19.41 -12.34
CA GLN A 143 -4.98 20.55 -11.54
C GLN A 143 -5.67 20.16 -10.22
N GLY A 144 -5.11 19.15 -9.52
CA GLY A 144 -5.66 18.65 -8.26
C GLY A 144 -6.92 17.80 -8.40
N LYS A 145 -7.35 17.43 -9.62
CA LYS A 145 -8.53 16.61 -9.86
C LYS A 145 -8.15 15.25 -10.44
N VAL A 146 -8.77 14.20 -9.94
CA VAL A 146 -8.62 12.85 -10.49
C VAL A 146 -9.25 12.78 -11.88
N VAL A 147 -8.43 12.48 -12.89
CA VAL A 147 -8.87 12.32 -14.29
C VAL A 147 -9.10 10.86 -14.62
N LYS A 148 -8.20 9.98 -14.13
CA LYS A 148 -8.29 8.53 -14.38
C LYS A 148 -7.70 7.75 -13.22
N THR A 149 -8.33 6.62 -12.93
CA THR A 149 -7.83 5.64 -11.96
C THR A 149 -7.62 4.29 -12.64
N SER A 150 -6.70 3.51 -12.12
CA SER A 150 -6.47 2.12 -12.50
C SER A 150 -5.96 1.33 -11.32
N SER A 151 -6.34 0.06 -11.22
CA SER A 151 -5.81 -0.87 -10.23
C SER A 151 -5.19 -2.06 -10.95
N LEU A 152 -3.91 -2.28 -10.72
CA LEU A 152 -3.18 -3.45 -11.20
C LEU A 152 -3.28 -4.55 -10.14
N ASN A 153 -3.63 -5.77 -10.55
CA ASN A 153 -3.71 -6.94 -9.67
C ASN A 153 -2.31 -7.47 -9.28
N ILE A 154 -1.40 -6.57 -8.98
CA ILE A 154 -0.05 -6.88 -8.52
C ILE A 154 0.38 -5.88 -7.46
N GLY A 155 0.69 -6.38 -6.27
CA GLY A 155 1.31 -5.65 -5.18
C GLY A 155 2.60 -6.32 -4.74
N SER A 156 3.28 -5.75 -3.77
CA SER A 156 4.62 -6.21 -3.35
C SER A 156 4.66 -7.64 -2.81
N LEU A 157 3.59 -8.13 -2.20
CA LEU A 157 3.49 -9.50 -1.69
C LEU A 157 3.12 -10.47 -2.80
N VAL A 158 2.11 -10.16 -3.60
CA VAL A 158 1.73 -10.97 -4.78
C VAL A 158 2.89 -11.09 -5.76
N ALA A 159 3.65 -10.01 -5.98
CA ALA A 159 4.84 -10.06 -6.82
C ALA A 159 5.93 -10.99 -6.24
N PHE A 160 6.11 -10.98 -4.93
CA PHE A 160 7.02 -11.93 -4.27
C PHE A 160 6.54 -13.37 -4.43
N ASP A 161 5.29 -13.65 -4.10
CA ASP A 161 4.73 -15.01 -4.09
C ASP A 161 4.72 -15.62 -5.52
N ASN A 162 4.48 -14.82 -6.56
CA ASN A 162 4.39 -15.30 -7.94
C ASN A 162 5.75 -15.40 -8.64
N PHE A 163 6.72 -14.56 -8.31
CA PHE A 163 7.96 -14.44 -9.08
C PHE A 163 9.22 -14.87 -8.33
N ALA A 164 9.26 -14.81 -7.00
CA ALA A 164 10.44 -15.18 -6.24
C ALA A 164 10.38 -16.65 -5.77
N ARG A 165 11.37 -17.44 -6.13
CA ARG A 165 11.52 -18.83 -5.64
C ARG A 165 12.26 -18.91 -4.31
N GLY A 166 13.07 -17.91 -4.01
CA GLY A 166 13.84 -17.80 -2.77
C GLY A 166 13.45 -16.59 -1.94
N LEU A 167 14.23 -16.29 -0.91
CA LEU A 167 13.99 -15.11 -0.06
C LEU A 167 14.11 -13.79 -0.82
N PHE A 168 14.93 -13.75 -1.86
CA PHE A 168 15.15 -12.57 -2.70
C PHE A 168 14.96 -12.92 -4.16
N ILE A 169 14.37 -12.00 -4.88
CA ILE A 169 14.17 -12.09 -6.34
C ILE A 169 15.53 -12.05 -7.05
N THR A 170 15.73 -12.94 -8.01
CA THR A 170 16.93 -13.06 -8.85
C THR A 170 16.85 -12.11 -10.06
N LYS A 171 17.92 -12.04 -10.86
CA LYS A 171 17.98 -11.24 -12.08
C LYS A 171 16.94 -11.68 -13.14
N ASP A 172 16.76 -12.98 -13.30
CA ASP A 172 15.83 -13.53 -14.28
C ASP A 172 14.38 -13.35 -13.82
N GLU A 173 14.10 -13.61 -12.55
CA GLU A 173 12.79 -13.37 -11.93
C GLU A 173 12.40 -11.88 -11.95
N LYS A 174 13.37 -10.97 -11.73
CA LYS A 174 13.17 -9.52 -11.90
C LYS A 174 12.69 -9.19 -13.32
N LYS A 175 13.32 -9.79 -14.34
CA LYS A 175 12.95 -9.57 -15.74
C LYS A 175 11.52 -10.03 -16.00
N LEU A 176 11.14 -11.21 -15.55
CA LEU A 176 9.77 -11.74 -15.67
C LEU A 176 8.75 -10.81 -15.00
N LEU A 177 9.02 -10.36 -13.79
CA LEU A 177 8.18 -9.41 -13.08
C LEU A 177 8.05 -8.07 -13.83
N GLU A 178 9.16 -7.54 -14.36
CA GLU A 178 9.14 -6.30 -15.12
C GLU A 178 8.31 -6.39 -16.41
N ASP A 179 8.39 -7.53 -17.11
CA ASP A 179 7.62 -7.78 -18.33
C ASP A 179 6.12 -7.92 -18.02
N ASP A 180 5.77 -8.60 -16.96
CA ASP A 180 4.37 -8.75 -16.50
C ASP A 180 3.74 -7.41 -16.11
N ILE A 181 4.44 -6.60 -15.31
CA ILE A 181 3.98 -5.25 -14.95
C ILE A 181 3.76 -4.40 -16.20
N LYS A 182 4.66 -4.48 -17.19
CA LYS A 182 4.54 -3.74 -18.45
C LYS A 182 3.27 -4.12 -19.19
N LEU A 183 2.96 -5.42 -19.27
CA LEU A 183 1.74 -5.92 -19.89
C LEU A 183 0.49 -5.46 -19.13
N MET A 184 0.50 -5.55 -17.81
CA MET A 184 -0.61 -5.08 -16.98
C MET A 184 -0.88 -3.59 -17.17
N ILE A 185 0.15 -2.73 -17.19
CA ILE A 185 -0.03 -1.29 -17.40
C ILE A 185 -0.59 -1.03 -18.82
N ALA A 186 -0.08 -1.72 -19.82
CA ALA A 186 -0.53 -1.55 -21.20
C ALA A 186 -1.99 -1.94 -21.40
N SER A 187 -2.46 -3.01 -20.72
CA SER A 187 -3.85 -3.47 -20.81
C SER A 187 -4.87 -2.53 -20.11
N ASN A 188 -4.41 -1.66 -19.25
CA ASN A 188 -5.27 -0.71 -18.50
C ASN A 188 -5.56 0.59 -19.26
N ASN A 189 -5.17 0.70 -20.54
CA ASN A 189 -5.44 1.86 -21.39
C ASN A 189 -5.03 3.20 -20.74
N LEU A 190 -3.97 3.19 -19.93
CA LEU A 190 -3.41 4.41 -19.37
C LEU A 190 -2.66 5.17 -20.49
N ASN A 191 -3.04 6.41 -20.73
CA ASN A 191 -2.31 7.24 -21.69
C ASN A 191 -0.88 7.44 -21.19
N ARG A 192 0.07 7.17 -22.07
CA ARG A 192 1.49 7.34 -21.80
C ARG A 192 1.88 8.81 -21.98
N VAL A 193 1.49 9.65 -21.02
CA VAL A 193 1.82 11.07 -20.99
C VAL A 193 3.01 11.25 -20.06
N GLN A 194 3.92 12.13 -20.44
CA GLN A 194 5.07 12.47 -19.61
C GLN A 194 4.62 13.23 -18.37
N HIS A 195 5.07 12.78 -17.21
CA HIS A 195 4.90 13.46 -15.94
C HIS A 195 6.25 13.43 -15.21
N ASP A 196 6.85 14.56 -15.00
CA ASP A 196 8.17 14.67 -14.35
C ASP A 196 8.13 14.18 -12.91
N LEU A 197 6.94 14.25 -12.27
CA LEU A 197 6.69 13.85 -10.89
C LEU A 197 5.71 12.71 -10.78
N VAL A 198 6.13 11.63 -10.13
CA VAL A 198 5.25 10.61 -9.57
C VAL A 198 5.18 10.78 -8.06
N CYS A 199 3.97 10.88 -7.51
CA CYS A 199 3.76 10.79 -6.07
C CYS A 199 3.51 9.33 -5.69
N ALA A 200 4.28 8.78 -4.77
CA ALA A 200 4.11 7.43 -4.27
C ALA A 200 3.64 7.45 -2.83
N VAL A 201 2.57 6.72 -2.55
CA VAL A 201 2.01 6.57 -1.21
C VAL A 201 2.14 5.12 -0.71
N GLY A 202 1.75 4.87 0.50
CA GLY A 202 1.66 3.55 1.07
C GLY A 202 2.96 3.00 1.65
N GLY A 203 2.86 1.80 2.16
CA GLY A 203 3.94 1.21 2.95
C GLY A 203 5.13 0.72 2.13
N SER A 204 4.93 0.35 0.85
CA SER A 204 6.02 -0.08 -0.03
C SER A 204 6.85 1.12 -0.47
N ALA A 205 6.21 2.23 -0.82
CA ALA A 205 6.89 3.48 -1.18
C ALA A 205 7.74 4.02 -0.02
N ARG A 206 7.17 4.09 1.20
CA ARG A 206 7.91 4.53 2.40
C ARG A 206 9.08 3.62 2.76
N ALA A 207 8.95 2.31 2.56
CA ALA A 207 10.06 1.38 2.79
C ALA A 207 11.16 1.54 1.73
N CYS A 208 10.78 1.77 0.46
CA CYS A 208 11.70 2.08 -0.62
C CYS A 208 12.50 3.36 -0.32
N LEU A 209 11.80 4.45 0.06
CA LEU A 209 12.43 5.72 0.44
C LEU A 209 13.41 5.53 1.59
N LYS A 210 13.01 4.81 2.64
CA LYS A 210 13.87 4.57 3.79
C LYS A 210 15.17 3.83 3.40
N LEU A 211 15.05 2.80 2.53
CA LEU A 211 16.22 2.10 2.02
C LEU A 211 17.09 2.98 1.10
N TYR A 212 16.44 3.78 0.26
CA TYR A 212 17.10 4.75 -0.61
C TYR A 212 17.91 5.76 0.21
N ASN A 213 17.30 6.34 1.23
CA ASN A 213 17.95 7.32 2.11
C ASN A 213 19.13 6.72 2.86
N GLU A 214 18.98 5.51 3.41
CA GLU A 214 20.05 4.79 4.09
C GLU A 214 21.21 4.46 3.14
N TYR A 215 20.91 4.01 1.92
CA TYR A 215 21.93 3.59 0.97
C TYR A 215 22.75 4.76 0.39
N TYR A 216 22.08 5.90 0.15
CA TYR A 216 22.69 7.09 -0.44
C TYR A 216 23.05 8.16 0.60
N ASP A 217 22.98 7.85 1.88
CA ASP A 217 23.25 8.77 2.99
C ASP A 217 22.53 10.13 2.82
N LYS A 218 21.21 10.05 2.59
CA LYS A 218 20.39 11.26 2.38
C LYS A 218 20.06 11.94 3.71
N GLU A 219 19.94 13.27 3.66
CA GLU A 219 19.56 14.09 4.80
C GLU A 219 18.23 13.64 5.44
N ALA A 220 18.11 13.86 6.75
CA ALA A 220 16.87 13.62 7.47
C ALA A 220 15.75 14.49 6.86
N GLY A 221 14.61 13.86 6.53
CA GLY A 221 13.49 14.56 5.90
C GLY A 221 13.46 14.47 4.38
N ASN A 222 14.46 13.89 3.72
CA ASN A 222 14.36 13.63 2.28
C ASN A 222 13.17 12.74 1.96
N VAL A 223 12.32 13.20 1.04
CA VAL A 223 11.12 12.48 0.53
C VAL A 223 11.19 12.21 -0.97
N ILE A 224 12.33 12.49 -1.58
CA ILE A 224 12.53 12.38 -3.04
C ILE A 224 13.43 11.19 -3.36
N ILE A 225 13.04 10.43 -4.36
CA ILE A 225 13.79 9.34 -4.98
C ILE A 225 14.00 9.72 -6.44
N THR A 226 15.23 9.76 -6.94
CA THR A 226 15.49 9.93 -8.37
C THR A 226 15.37 8.60 -9.11
N MET A 227 14.91 8.62 -10.35
CA MET A 227 14.73 7.41 -11.15
C MET A 227 16.03 6.66 -11.42
N ASP A 228 17.12 7.37 -11.68
CA ASP A 228 18.45 6.77 -11.87
C ASP A 228 18.95 6.15 -10.56
N GLY A 229 18.78 6.83 -9.44
CA GLY A 229 19.15 6.32 -8.12
C GLY A 229 18.36 5.05 -7.79
N LEU A 230 17.04 5.03 -8.03
CA LEU A 230 16.21 3.85 -7.79
C LEU A 230 16.62 2.67 -8.66
N LYS A 231 16.88 2.90 -9.97
CA LYS A 231 17.36 1.90 -10.90
C LYS A 231 18.68 1.29 -10.45
N ASN A 232 19.65 2.14 -10.06
CA ASN A 232 20.96 1.72 -9.61
C ASN A 232 20.85 0.91 -8.30
N LEU A 233 20.04 1.37 -7.34
CA LEU A 233 19.80 0.68 -6.09
C LEU A 233 19.18 -0.72 -6.31
N ILE A 234 18.15 -0.84 -7.16
CA ILE A 234 17.56 -2.13 -7.51
C ILE A 234 18.62 -3.06 -8.12
N ASN A 235 19.41 -2.59 -9.09
CA ASN A 235 20.44 -3.41 -9.73
C ASN A 235 21.53 -3.82 -8.75
N THR A 236 21.96 -2.94 -7.85
CA THR A 236 22.91 -3.26 -6.78
C THR A 236 22.36 -4.35 -5.87
N LEU A 237 21.10 -4.21 -5.41
CA LEU A 237 20.47 -5.22 -4.55
C LEU A 237 20.32 -6.57 -5.24
N ILE A 238 19.99 -6.61 -6.52
CA ILE A 238 19.87 -7.86 -7.28
C ILE A 238 21.22 -8.60 -7.33
N ASN A 239 22.33 -7.89 -7.54
CA ASN A 239 23.67 -8.48 -7.67
C ASN A 239 24.41 -8.64 -6.33
N MET A 240 23.90 -8.04 -5.25
CA MET A 240 24.50 -8.10 -3.93
C MET A 240 24.40 -9.52 -3.33
N GLU A 241 25.43 -9.93 -2.58
CA GLU A 241 25.40 -11.17 -1.80
C GLU A 241 24.21 -11.18 -0.83
N ASN A 242 23.52 -12.32 -0.69
CA ASN A 242 22.28 -12.43 0.09
C ASN A 242 22.46 -12.02 1.55
N ARG A 243 23.62 -12.32 2.18
CA ARG A 243 23.90 -11.95 3.57
C ARG A 243 24.01 -10.42 3.74
N ALA A 244 24.69 -9.74 2.81
CA ALA A 244 24.84 -8.29 2.83
C ALA A 244 23.49 -7.61 2.57
N LYS A 245 22.73 -8.08 1.57
CA LYS A 245 21.37 -7.66 1.24
C LYS A 245 20.44 -7.79 2.43
N MET A 246 20.43 -8.95 3.08
CA MET A 246 19.63 -9.19 4.28
C MET A 246 19.98 -8.21 5.38
N LYS A 247 21.27 -8.03 5.70
CA LYS A 247 21.73 -7.11 6.75
C LYS A 247 21.23 -5.67 6.48
N LEU A 248 21.33 -5.21 5.24
CA LEU A 248 20.88 -3.88 4.85
C LEU A 248 19.35 -3.72 5.01
N ILE A 249 18.56 -4.68 4.52
CA ILE A 249 17.10 -4.62 4.61
C ILE A 249 16.61 -4.73 6.06
N LEU A 250 17.20 -5.60 6.86
CA LEU A 250 16.87 -5.76 8.28
C LEU A 250 17.11 -4.47 9.08
N LYS A 251 18.20 -3.75 8.80
CA LYS A 251 18.49 -2.45 9.40
C LYS A 251 17.39 -1.41 9.12
N VAL A 252 16.83 -1.45 7.92
CA VAL A 252 15.90 -0.42 7.44
C VAL A 252 14.44 -0.79 7.72
N LYS A 253 14.02 -2.02 7.34
CA LYS A 253 12.62 -2.44 7.39
C LYS A 253 12.49 -3.96 7.42
N ALA A 254 12.74 -4.57 8.57
CA ALA A 254 12.77 -6.02 8.76
C ALA A 254 11.48 -6.72 8.32
N ASP A 255 10.30 -6.14 8.58
CA ASP A 255 9.00 -6.70 8.21
C ASP A 255 8.72 -6.73 6.70
N ARG A 256 9.65 -6.22 5.88
CA ARG A 256 9.57 -6.23 4.41
C ARG A 256 10.72 -6.94 3.72
N ILE A 257 11.43 -7.80 4.43
CA ILE A 257 12.63 -8.46 3.92
C ILE A 257 12.44 -9.11 2.54
N HIS A 258 11.32 -9.76 2.31
CA HIS A 258 10.99 -10.47 1.06
C HIS A 258 10.21 -9.59 0.05
N THR A 259 9.46 -8.58 0.51
CA THR A 259 8.58 -7.79 -0.36
C THR A 259 9.15 -6.44 -0.77
N LEU A 260 10.28 -6.02 -0.20
CA LEU A 260 10.84 -4.68 -0.47
C LEU A 260 11.32 -4.55 -1.91
N ILE A 261 12.14 -5.49 -2.39
CA ILE A 261 12.69 -5.45 -3.75
C ILE A 261 11.59 -5.58 -4.80
N PRO A 262 10.63 -6.53 -4.72
CA PRO A 262 9.47 -6.56 -5.61
C PRO A 262 8.70 -5.24 -5.64
N GLY A 263 8.42 -4.65 -4.48
CA GLY A 263 7.75 -3.34 -4.39
C GLY A 263 8.53 -2.20 -5.04
N MET A 264 9.87 -2.19 -4.92
CA MET A 264 10.74 -1.23 -5.61
C MET A 264 10.69 -1.39 -7.13
N ILE A 265 10.64 -2.64 -7.63
CA ILE A 265 10.54 -2.93 -9.07
C ILE A 265 9.21 -2.43 -9.61
N ILE A 266 8.09 -2.67 -8.91
CA ILE A 266 6.77 -2.17 -9.30
C ILE A 266 6.80 -0.63 -9.37
N LEU A 267 7.29 0.03 -8.32
CA LEU A 267 7.40 1.49 -8.27
C LEU A 267 8.22 2.05 -9.43
N TYR A 268 9.39 1.46 -9.68
CA TYR A 268 10.25 1.85 -10.80
C TYR A 268 9.57 1.68 -12.15
N ARG A 269 8.86 0.56 -12.37
CA ARG A 269 8.18 0.27 -13.65
C ARG A 269 7.01 1.20 -13.91
N ILE A 270 6.20 1.51 -12.88
CA ILE A 270 5.12 2.49 -13.00
C ILE A 270 5.69 3.88 -13.31
N ALA A 271 6.63 4.38 -12.52
CA ALA A 271 7.22 5.69 -12.73
C ALA A 271 7.90 5.80 -14.12
N LYS A 272 8.62 4.76 -14.54
CA LYS A 272 9.25 4.70 -15.87
C LYS A 272 8.24 4.72 -17.02
N TYR A 273 7.06 4.12 -16.84
CA TYR A 273 6.01 4.13 -17.86
C TYR A 273 5.55 5.57 -18.17
N PHE A 274 5.50 6.43 -17.16
CA PHE A 274 5.10 7.83 -17.28
C PHE A 274 6.29 8.79 -17.48
N TYR A 275 7.49 8.27 -17.80
CA TYR A 275 8.71 9.06 -18.01
C TYR A 275 9.07 10.00 -16.85
N ALA A 276 8.73 9.63 -15.62
CA ALA A 276 9.06 10.44 -14.47
C ALA A 276 10.57 10.53 -14.24
N ASP A 277 11.06 11.68 -13.83
CA ASP A 277 12.45 11.90 -13.41
C ASP A 277 12.63 11.66 -11.91
N ILE A 278 11.59 11.98 -11.15
CA ILE A 278 11.60 11.86 -9.69
C ILE A 278 10.31 11.22 -9.15
N ILE A 279 10.44 10.60 -7.99
CA ILE A 279 9.35 10.07 -7.20
C ILE A 279 9.33 10.79 -5.86
N ARG A 280 8.21 11.45 -5.54
CA ARG A 280 7.97 12.05 -4.22
C ARG A 280 7.16 11.07 -3.39
N VAL A 281 7.64 10.74 -2.19
CA VAL A 281 6.94 9.81 -1.30
C VAL A 281 6.14 10.58 -0.24
N SER A 282 4.82 10.31 -0.19
CA SER A 282 3.95 10.86 0.84
C SER A 282 3.93 9.99 2.10
N MET A 283 3.84 10.64 3.26
CA MET A 283 3.73 9.96 4.55
C MET A 283 2.28 9.61 4.93
N THR A 284 1.31 10.17 4.24
CA THR A 284 -0.13 9.94 4.39
C THR A 284 -0.69 9.13 3.21
N GLY A 285 -1.96 8.74 3.23
CA GLY A 285 -2.56 7.92 2.16
C GLY A 285 -4.01 7.55 2.46
N ILE A 286 -4.43 6.32 2.11
CA ILE A 286 -5.82 5.85 2.12
C ILE A 286 -6.58 6.13 3.42
N ARG A 287 -5.96 5.97 4.59
CA ARG A 287 -6.64 6.16 5.88
C ARG A 287 -6.96 7.61 6.14
N GLU A 288 -6.00 8.50 5.87
CA GLU A 288 -6.20 9.94 5.95
C GLU A 288 -7.25 10.40 4.93
N GLY A 289 -7.20 9.87 3.71
CA GLY A 289 -8.20 10.11 2.67
C GLY A 289 -9.59 9.63 3.08
N PHE A 290 -9.70 8.47 3.72
CA PHE A 290 -10.96 7.99 4.26
C PHE A 290 -11.54 8.93 5.34
N VAL A 291 -10.68 9.43 6.24
CA VAL A 291 -11.09 10.42 7.25
C VAL A 291 -11.59 11.71 6.58
N TYR A 292 -10.86 12.21 5.59
CA TYR A 292 -11.27 13.42 4.85
C TYR A 292 -12.58 13.21 4.07
N ASN A 293 -12.77 12.06 3.45
CA ASN A 293 -13.94 11.77 2.64
C ASN A 293 -15.20 11.48 3.49
N LYS A 294 -15.07 10.54 4.46
CA LYS A 294 -16.23 10.02 5.22
C LYS A 294 -16.54 10.79 6.50
N ILE A 295 -15.53 11.36 7.14
CA ILE A 295 -15.68 11.97 8.46
C ILE A 295 -15.82 13.49 8.34
N LEU A 296 -15.10 14.11 7.39
CA LEU A 296 -15.20 15.55 7.12
C LEU A 296 -16.09 15.91 5.93
N GLU A 297 -16.76 14.91 5.31
CA GLU A 297 -17.63 15.11 4.12
C GLU A 297 -16.93 15.84 2.96
N ARG A 298 -15.62 15.69 2.87
CA ARG A 298 -14.79 16.26 1.79
C ARG A 298 -14.60 15.21 0.70
N GLY A 299 -15.55 15.06 -0.17
CA GLY A 299 -15.50 14.17 -1.34
C GLY A 299 -15.48 14.92 -2.65
#